data_f51067078481ded1e02a76783aefb673
#
_entry.id   f51067078481ded1e02a76783aefb673
#
_cell.length_a   1.000
_cell.length_b   1.000
_cell.length_c   1.000
_cell.angle_alpha   90.00
_cell.angle_beta   90.00
_cell.angle_gamma   90.00
#
_symmetry.space_group_name_H-M   'P 1'
#
loop_
_entity.id
_entity.type
_entity.pdbx_description
1 polymer ?
#
loop_
_entity_poly.entity_id
_entity_poly.type
_entity_poly.pdbx_seq_one_letter_code
_entity_poly.pdbx_strand_id
1 'polypeptide(L)'
;HNTTPESIEIHQSFAKMVDAGCKAVVMEVSSQGLKLDRTAGIMFDIGVFTNLEPDHIGPNEHESFEDYLNCKAKLFKQCKVGIVNADDKHTQDILRGAICKVESYGIGDNADIKAENIELLHEPGKIGLTYDCTGLVNMKVELNLPGKFSVYNSLCAIAITRHFDVDEEALKETLKHVR
;
A
#
# COMPACT_ATOMS: atom_id res chain seq x y z
N HIS A 1 8.39 2.27 20.92
CA HIS A 1 8.51 1.15 19.96
C HIS A 1 8.62 1.73 18.58
N ASN A 2 9.60 1.29 17.82
CA ASN A 2 9.76 1.69 16.41
C ASN A 2 8.71 0.96 15.57
N THR A 3 8.09 1.63 14.62
CA THR A 3 7.14 1.04 13.66
C THR A 3 7.77 -0.12 12.88
N THR A 4 9.02 0.07 12.42
CA THR A 4 9.83 -0.98 11.81
C THR A 4 10.86 -1.45 12.84
N PRO A 5 10.82 -2.70 13.32
CA PRO A 5 11.77 -3.24 14.29
C PRO A 5 13.21 -3.28 13.76
N GLU A 6 14.16 -3.61 14.62
CA GLU A 6 15.55 -3.85 14.20
C GLU A 6 15.67 -5.16 13.38
N SER A 7 16.67 -5.23 12.50
CA SER A 7 16.83 -6.34 11.53
C SER A 7 16.74 -7.72 12.19
N ILE A 8 17.40 -7.93 13.31
CA ILE A 8 17.38 -9.21 14.02
C ILE A 8 15.96 -9.55 14.51
N GLU A 9 15.24 -8.58 15.04
CA GLU A 9 13.86 -8.76 15.52
C GLU A 9 12.89 -9.09 14.37
N ILE A 10 13.08 -8.46 13.20
CA ILE A 10 12.30 -8.77 11.99
C ILE A 10 12.51 -10.23 11.60
N HIS A 11 13.77 -10.68 11.46
CA HIS A 11 14.08 -12.07 11.09
C HIS A 11 13.61 -13.09 12.12
N GLN A 12 13.74 -12.79 13.41
CA GLN A 12 13.19 -13.64 14.47
C GLN A 12 11.67 -13.74 14.42
N SER A 13 11.01 -12.63 14.13
CA SER A 13 9.55 -12.58 13.96
C SER A 13 9.11 -13.40 12.75
N PHE A 14 9.79 -13.27 11.63
CA PHE A 14 9.51 -14.06 10.43
C PHE A 14 9.69 -15.57 10.68
N ALA A 15 10.76 -15.98 11.38
CA ALA A 15 10.97 -17.38 11.74
C ALA A 15 9.78 -17.92 12.57
N LYS A 16 9.36 -17.17 13.61
CA LYS A 16 8.19 -17.55 14.42
C LYS A 16 6.90 -17.65 13.62
N MET A 17 6.69 -16.73 12.67
CA MET A 17 5.52 -16.73 11.78
C MET A 17 5.53 -17.95 10.85
N VAL A 18 6.68 -18.32 10.31
CA VAL A 18 6.85 -19.54 9.50
C VAL A 18 6.53 -20.78 10.33
N ASP A 19 7.09 -20.88 11.54
CA ASP A 19 6.83 -22.00 12.46
C ASP A 19 5.35 -22.10 12.85
N ALA A 20 4.66 -20.95 12.96
CA ALA A 20 3.23 -20.88 13.20
C ALA A 20 2.36 -21.15 11.96
N GLY A 21 2.96 -21.40 10.80
CA GLY A 21 2.26 -21.71 9.55
C GLY A 21 1.66 -20.51 8.82
N CYS A 22 2.09 -19.28 9.13
CA CYS A 22 1.67 -18.08 8.40
C CYS A 22 2.02 -18.19 6.91
N LYS A 23 1.09 -17.83 6.05
CA LYS A 23 1.25 -17.88 4.59
C LYS A 23 1.67 -16.54 3.99
N ALA A 24 1.36 -15.45 4.67
CA ALA A 24 1.73 -14.10 4.26
C ALA A 24 2.00 -13.25 5.51
N VAL A 25 2.81 -12.22 5.34
CA VAL A 25 3.11 -11.21 6.36
C VAL A 25 2.93 -9.85 5.73
N VAL A 26 2.19 -8.98 6.40
CA VAL A 26 2.09 -7.56 6.06
C VAL A 26 2.80 -6.77 7.14
N MET A 27 3.70 -5.89 6.73
CA MET A 27 4.42 -5.03 7.68
C MET A 27 4.47 -3.59 7.19
N GLU A 28 4.48 -2.67 8.12
CA GLU A 28 4.77 -1.28 7.84
C GLU A 28 6.29 -1.07 7.77
N VAL A 29 6.76 -0.48 6.68
CA VAL A 29 8.17 -0.15 6.46
C VAL A 29 8.35 1.37 6.52
N SER A 30 8.81 1.86 7.66
CA SER A 30 9.05 3.28 7.86
C SER A 30 10.26 3.78 7.06
N SER A 31 10.24 5.06 6.71
CA SER A 31 11.38 5.71 6.03
C SER A 31 12.66 5.63 6.88
N GLN A 32 12.55 5.73 8.20
CA GLN A 32 13.67 5.53 9.13
C GLN A 32 14.17 4.08 9.11
N GLY A 33 13.28 3.09 9.02
CA GLY A 33 13.66 1.69 8.87
C GLY A 33 14.47 1.46 7.60
N LEU A 34 14.09 2.12 6.50
CA LEU A 34 14.83 2.09 5.22
C LEU A 34 16.13 2.89 5.28
N LYS A 35 16.16 4.03 5.99
CA LYS A 35 17.37 4.85 6.20
C LYS A 35 18.44 4.07 6.96
N LEU A 36 18.04 3.35 8.00
CA LEU A 36 18.91 2.58 8.88
C LEU A 36 19.12 1.12 8.41
N ASP A 37 18.73 0.82 7.18
CA ASP A 37 18.85 -0.51 6.55
C ASP A 37 18.28 -1.68 7.38
N ARG A 38 17.23 -1.43 8.19
CA ARG A 38 16.60 -2.44 9.04
C ARG A 38 15.95 -3.58 8.23
N THR A 39 15.60 -3.33 6.98
CA THR A 39 15.05 -4.32 6.05
C THR A 39 16.10 -4.85 5.06
N ALA A 40 17.40 -4.60 5.30
CA ALA A 40 18.45 -5.08 4.42
C ALA A 40 18.44 -6.62 4.30
N GLY A 41 18.60 -7.11 3.07
CA GLY A 41 18.57 -8.55 2.79
C GLY A 41 17.15 -9.14 2.64
N ILE A 42 16.10 -8.37 2.89
CA ILE A 42 14.72 -8.80 2.63
C ILE A 42 14.33 -8.39 1.21
N MET A 43 13.86 -9.37 0.43
CA MET A 43 13.20 -9.12 -0.85
C MET A 43 11.70 -9.31 -0.66
N PHE A 44 10.96 -8.21 -0.63
CA PHE A 44 9.50 -8.24 -0.52
C PHE A 44 8.86 -8.75 -1.83
N ASP A 45 7.79 -9.51 -1.73
CA ASP A 45 7.01 -9.86 -2.92
C ASP A 45 6.30 -8.61 -3.45
N ILE A 46 5.76 -7.80 -2.54
CA ILE A 46 5.06 -6.55 -2.87
C ILE A 46 5.58 -5.42 -1.98
N GLY A 47 5.98 -4.30 -2.60
CA GLY A 47 6.22 -3.02 -1.95
C GLY A 47 5.11 -2.04 -2.30
N VAL A 48 4.60 -1.30 -1.31
CA VAL A 48 3.45 -0.40 -1.49
C VAL A 48 3.82 1.04 -1.17
N PHE A 49 3.39 1.96 -2.03
CA PHE A 49 3.43 3.40 -1.78
C PHE A 49 2.02 3.98 -1.82
N THR A 50 1.59 4.54 -0.72
CA THR A 50 0.24 5.12 -0.59
C THR A 50 0.24 6.63 -0.82
N ASN A 51 1.09 7.35 -0.13
CA ASN A 51 1.24 8.81 -0.23
C ASN A 51 2.53 9.30 0.41
N LEU A 52 2.89 10.55 0.13
CA LEU A 52 3.99 11.24 0.78
C LEU A 52 3.60 12.69 1.11
N GLU A 53 3.52 12.99 2.40
CA GLU A 53 3.35 14.35 2.88
C GLU A 53 4.65 14.84 3.55
N PRO A 54 4.90 16.16 3.57
CA PRO A 54 6.07 16.74 4.23
C PRO A 54 5.99 16.57 5.74
N ASP A 55 6.37 15.41 6.21
CA ASP A 55 6.42 15.02 7.61
C ASP A 55 7.77 14.35 7.90
N HIS A 56 8.07 14.07 9.17
CA HIS A 56 9.32 13.41 9.55
C HIS A 56 10.61 14.13 9.12
N ILE A 57 10.61 15.47 9.09
CA ILE A 57 11.77 16.30 8.82
C ILE A 57 12.18 17.00 10.12
N GLY A 58 13.33 16.67 10.68
CA GLY A 58 13.78 17.23 11.94
C GLY A 58 15.10 16.63 12.47
N PRO A 59 15.59 17.10 13.63
CA PRO A 59 16.93 16.77 14.12
C PRO A 59 17.22 15.29 14.37
N ASN A 60 16.18 14.47 14.56
CA ASN A 60 16.29 13.03 14.80
C ASN A 60 15.57 12.20 13.72
N GLU A 61 15.22 12.81 12.61
CA GLU A 61 14.46 12.22 11.52
C GLU A 61 15.22 12.36 10.19
N HIS A 62 14.57 12.91 9.16
CA HIS A 62 15.22 13.17 7.89
C HIS A 62 15.78 14.59 7.84
N GLU A 63 16.96 14.73 7.22
CA GLU A 63 17.65 16.03 7.07
C GLU A 63 16.89 16.97 6.13
N SER A 64 16.16 16.41 5.18
CA SER A 64 15.36 17.13 4.19
C SER A 64 14.22 16.27 3.65
N PHE A 65 13.28 16.91 2.94
CA PHE A 65 12.25 16.20 2.23
C PHE A 65 12.82 15.27 1.14
N GLU A 66 13.90 15.66 0.50
CA GLU A 66 14.58 14.84 -0.50
C GLU A 66 15.20 13.58 0.15
N ASP A 67 15.84 13.71 1.32
CA ASP A 67 16.33 12.56 2.09
C ASP A 67 15.17 11.60 2.45
N TYR A 68 14.05 12.15 2.93
CA TYR A 68 12.84 11.38 3.25
C TYR A 68 12.32 10.61 2.03
N LEU A 69 12.17 11.28 0.88
CA LEU A 69 11.74 10.69 -0.37
C LEU A 69 12.70 9.59 -0.84
N ASN A 70 14.00 9.87 -0.86
CA ASN A 70 15.04 8.92 -1.27
C ASN A 70 15.06 7.69 -0.36
N CYS A 71 14.82 7.84 0.93
CA CYS A 71 14.71 6.71 1.85
C CYS A 71 13.49 5.83 1.52
N LYS A 72 12.32 6.41 1.30
CA LYS A 72 11.12 5.64 0.89
C LYS A 72 11.30 4.94 -0.45
N ALA A 73 12.00 5.57 -1.40
CA ALA A 73 12.28 5.00 -2.72
C ALA A 73 13.13 3.71 -2.65
N LYS A 74 13.90 3.50 -1.56
CA LYS A 74 14.68 2.25 -1.37
C LYS A 74 13.79 1.00 -1.39
N LEU A 75 12.53 1.09 -0.95
CA LEU A 75 11.60 -0.04 -0.96
C LEU A 75 11.43 -0.64 -2.36
N PHE A 76 11.40 0.20 -3.40
CA PHE A 76 11.21 -0.21 -4.79
C PHE A 76 12.47 -0.80 -5.45
N LYS A 77 13.58 -0.86 -4.69
CA LYS A 77 14.80 -1.61 -5.05
C LYS A 77 14.89 -2.96 -4.33
N GLN A 78 13.97 -3.25 -3.40
CA GLN A 78 13.94 -4.49 -2.63
C GLN A 78 12.53 -5.13 -2.61
N CYS A 79 11.76 -4.96 -3.68
CA CYS A 79 10.51 -5.68 -3.91
C CYS A 79 10.44 -6.20 -5.36
N LYS A 80 9.62 -7.24 -5.57
CA LYS A 80 9.38 -7.83 -6.91
C LYS A 80 8.34 -7.03 -7.67
N VAL A 81 7.27 -6.62 -6.97
CA VAL A 81 6.18 -5.78 -7.52
C VAL A 81 6.05 -4.53 -6.66
N GLY A 82 6.05 -3.38 -7.28
CA GLY A 82 5.76 -2.09 -6.65
C GLY A 82 4.33 -1.66 -6.96
N ILE A 83 3.50 -1.48 -5.94
CA ILE A 83 2.13 -0.97 -6.06
C ILE A 83 2.12 0.47 -5.59
N VAL A 84 1.71 1.41 -6.46
CA VAL A 84 1.83 2.84 -6.17
C VAL A 84 0.53 3.59 -6.42
N ASN A 85 0.28 4.61 -5.61
CA ASN A 85 -0.80 5.56 -5.85
C ASN A 85 -0.41 6.50 -7.00
N ALA A 86 -1.07 6.36 -8.17
CA ALA A 86 -0.81 7.17 -9.35
C ALA A 86 -1.14 8.67 -9.17
N ASP A 87 -2.03 8.97 -8.23
CA ASP A 87 -2.51 10.34 -8.00
C ASP A 87 -1.66 11.12 -6.99
N ASP A 88 -0.69 10.47 -6.35
CA ASP A 88 0.26 11.18 -5.50
C ASP A 88 1.33 11.86 -6.36
N LYS A 89 1.54 13.14 -6.11
CA LYS A 89 2.47 13.99 -6.87
C LYS A 89 3.94 13.53 -6.82
N HIS A 90 4.30 12.73 -5.81
CA HIS A 90 5.66 12.23 -5.60
C HIS A 90 5.89 10.82 -6.15
N THR A 91 4.87 10.19 -6.74
CA THR A 91 4.96 8.82 -7.25
C THR A 91 6.11 8.64 -8.25
N GLN A 92 6.29 9.58 -9.17
CA GLN A 92 7.37 9.50 -10.15
C GLN A 92 8.76 9.64 -9.51
N ASP A 93 8.88 10.44 -8.48
CA ASP A 93 10.14 10.59 -7.73
C ASP A 93 10.45 9.36 -6.89
N ILE A 94 9.46 8.78 -6.24
CA ILE A 94 9.57 7.52 -5.48
C ILE A 94 10.01 6.36 -6.37
N LEU A 95 9.56 6.33 -7.61
CA LEU A 95 9.91 5.28 -8.58
C LEU A 95 11.26 5.50 -9.25
N ARG A 96 11.94 6.60 -8.99
CA ARG A 96 13.25 6.88 -9.59
C ARG A 96 14.29 5.82 -9.18
N GLY A 97 14.73 5.02 -10.15
CA GLY A 97 15.65 3.92 -9.94
C GLY A 97 15.00 2.66 -9.35
N ALA A 98 13.68 2.53 -9.39
CA ALA A 98 12.99 1.29 -9.11
C ALA A 98 13.43 0.19 -10.10
N ILE A 99 13.57 -1.04 -9.59
CA ILE A 99 13.96 -2.22 -10.39
C ILE A 99 12.84 -3.26 -10.45
N CYS A 100 11.74 -3.04 -9.73
CA CYS A 100 10.57 -3.91 -9.68
C CYS A 100 9.62 -3.66 -10.86
N LYS A 101 8.71 -4.62 -11.10
CA LYS A 101 7.53 -4.38 -11.93
C LYS A 101 6.61 -3.41 -11.20
N VAL A 102 6.19 -2.33 -11.85
CA VAL A 102 5.32 -1.32 -11.24
C VAL A 102 3.88 -1.51 -11.71
N GLU A 103 2.96 -1.41 -10.79
CA GLU A 103 1.52 -1.36 -11.01
C GLU A 103 0.95 -0.20 -10.19
N SER A 104 -0.01 0.52 -10.76
CA SER A 104 -0.55 1.73 -10.15
C SER A 104 -2.03 1.60 -9.85
N TYR A 105 -2.47 2.31 -8.81
CA TYR A 105 -3.89 2.47 -8.51
C TYR A 105 -4.21 3.96 -8.31
N GLY A 106 -5.46 4.33 -8.55
CA GLY A 106 -5.89 5.73 -8.40
C GLY A 106 -7.32 5.98 -8.83
N ILE A 107 -7.71 7.24 -8.76
CA ILE A 107 -8.99 7.75 -9.26
C ILE A 107 -8.76 8.48 -10.60
N GLY A 108 -7.55 8.96 -10.84
CA GLY A 108 -7.14 9.62 -12.07
C GLY A 108 -7.01 8.65 -13.25
N ASP A 109 -6.95 9.23 -14.47
CA ASP A 109 -6.98 8.45 -15.72
C ASP A 109 -5.75 7.60 -15.99
N ASN A 110 -4.64 7.85 -15.30
CA ASN A 110 -3.36 7.19 -15.58
C ASN A 110 -3.07 5.96 -14.69
N ALA A 111 -4.07 5.49 -13.92
CA ALA A 111 -3.91 4.34 -13.05
C ALA A 111 -4.24 3.02 -13.77
N ASP A 112 -3.45 1.96 -13.50
CA ASP A 112 -3.69 0.61 -14.02
C ASP A 112 -4.93 -0.04 -13.39
N ILE A 113 -5.24 0.33 -12.14
CA ILE A 113 -6.45 -0.06 -11.40
C ILE A 113 -7.12 1.22 -10.95
N LYS A 114 -8.34 1.46 -11.43
CA LYS A 114 -9.01 2.75 -11.29
C LYS A 114 -10.37 2.62 -10.62
N ALA A 115 -10.75 3.62 -9.82
CA ALA A 115 -12.13 3.78 -9.36
C ALA A 115 -12.87 4.80 -10.21
N GLU A 116 -13.98 4.36 -10.77
CA GLU A 116 -14.90 5.17 -11.56
C GLU A 116 -16.29 5.16 -10.93
N ASN A 117 -17.15 6.10 -11.30
CA ASN A 117 -18.54 6.17 -10.85
C ASN A 117 -18.69 6.08 -9.31
N ILE A 118 -17.86 6.88 -8.60
CA ILE A 118 -17.86 6.89 -7.12
C ILE A 118 -19.15 7.59 -6.65
N GLU A 119 -19.98 6.87 -5.91
CA GLU A 119 -21.27 7.35 -5.40
C GLU A 119 -21.36 7.10 -3.89
N LEU A 120 -21.91 8.07 -3.15
CA LEU A 120 -22.23 7.89 -1.74
C LEU A 120 -23.48 7.00 -1.60
N LEU A 121 -23.51 6.13 -0.61
CA LEU A 121 -24.69 5.37 -0.26
C LEU A 121 -25.72 6.31 0.36
N HIS A 122 -26.94 6.34 -0.20
CA HIS A 122 -28.04 7.19 0.23
C HIS A 122 -29.14 6.42 0.98
N GLU A 123 -28.82 5.29 1.58
CA GLU A 123 -29.77 4.51 2.37
C GLU A 123 -29.83 5.00 3.83
N PRO A 124 -31.04 5.16 4.43
CA PRO A 124 -31.17 5.54 5.83
C PRO A 124 -30.41 4.57 6.75
N GLY A 125 -29.53 5.11 7.58
CA GLY A 125 -28.74 4.33 8.54
C GLY A 125 -27.49 3.65 7.98
N LYS A 126 -27.22 3.78 6.69
CA LYS A 126 -25.96 3.34 6.07
C LYS A 126 -25.10 4.53 5.69
N ILE A 127 -23.85 4.48 6.08
CA ILE A 127 -22.82 5.45 5.67
C ILE A 127 -21.78 4.67 4.88
N GLY A 128 -21.52 5.07 3.64
CA GLY A 128 -20.56 4.36 2.80
C GLY A 128 -20.53 4.92 1.39
N LEU A 129 -19.91 4.19 0.50
CA LEU A 129 -19.84 4.52 -0.92
C LEU A 129 -19.74 3.26 -1.78
N THR A 130 -20.05 3.42 -3.06
CA THR A 130 -19.82 2.41 -4.10
C THR A 130 -18.96 3.01 -5.21
N TYR A 131 -18.25 2.16 -5.94
CA TYR A 131 -17.56 2.53 -7.17
C TYR A 131 -17.36 1.33 -8.08
N ASP A 132 -17.09 1.60 -9.34
CA ASP A 132 -16.66 0.59 -10.31
C ASP A 132 -15.11 0.57 -10.31
N CYS A 133 -14.53 -0.55 -9.90
CA CYS A 133 -13.10 -0.81 -10.09
C CYS A 133 -12.89 -1.29 -11.51
N THR A 134 -12.00 -0.64 -12.28
CA THR A 134 -11.74 -0.92 -13.69
C THR A 134 -10.23 -1.04 -13.97
N GLY A 135 -9.87 -1.59 -15.13
CA GLY A 135 -8.48 -1.76 -15.57
C GLY A 135 -7.98 -3.19 -15.37
N LEU A 136 -6.89 -3.37 -14.62
CA LEU A 136 -6.35 -4.72 -14.36
C LEU A 136 -7.29 -5.60 -13.51
N VAL A 137 -8.24 -4.99 -12.80
CA VAL A 137 -9.32 -5.65 -12.07
C VAL A 137 -10.63 -4.98 -12.44
N ASN A 138 -11.69 -5.78 -12.69
CA ASN A 138 -12.99 -5.24 -13.02
C ASN A 138 -14.05 -5.83 -12.07
N MET A 139 -14.51 -5.00 -11.12
CA MET A 139 -15.51 -5.40 -10.13
C MET A 139 -16.24 -4.19 -9.56
N LYS A 140 -17.48 -4.40 -9.10
CA LYS A 140 -18.19 -3.38 -8.33
C LYS A 140 -17.79 -3.50 -6.85
N VAL A 141 -17.45 -2.37 -6.24
CA VAL A 141 -17.02 -2.28 -4.84
C VAL A 141 -18.05 -1.50 -4.02
N GLU A 142 -18.37 -2.00 -2.84
CA GLU A 142 -19.14 -1.32 -1.81
C GLU A 142 -18.31 -1.23 -0.53
N LEU A 143 -18.26 -0.03 0.07
CA LEU A 143 -17.54 0.24 1.31
C LEU A 143 -18.49 0.85 2.34
N ASN A 144 -18.40 0.43 3.60
CA ASN A 144 -19.11 1.04 4.72
C ASN A 144 -18.37 2.26 5.30
N LEU A 145 -17.30 2.69 4.68
CA LEU A 145 -16.51 3.87 5.05
C LEU A 145 -16.63 4.92 3.94
N PRO A 146 -17.14 6.11 4.25
CA PRO A 146 -17.20 7.21 3.29
C PRO A 146 -15.83 7.87 3.12
N GLY A 147 -15.69 8.63 2.06
CA GLY A 147 -14.55 9.51 1.82
C GLY A 147 -13.52 8.96 0.84
N LYS A 148 -12.78 9.89 0.26
CA LYS A 148 -11.80 9.64 -0.80
C LYS A 148 -10.68 8.69 -0.37
N PHE A 149 -10.24 8.77 0.89
CA PHE A 149 -9.20 7.89 1.43
C PHE A 149 -9.63 6.42 1.47
N SER A 150 -10.92 6.16 1.74
CA SER A 150 -11.45 4.79 1.74
C SER A 150 -11.38 4.18 0.34
N VAL A 151 -11.60 4.97 -0.71
CA VAL A 151 -11.43 4.53 -2.09
C VAL A 151 -9.99 4.17 -2.38
N TYR A 152 -9.01 5.03 -2.05
CA TYR A 152 -7.60 4.73 -2.26
C TYR A 152 -7.14 3.50 -1.48
N ASN A 153 -7.54 3.38 -0.21
CA ASN A 153 -7.15 2.24 0.62
C ASN A 153 -7.72 0.92 0.08
N SER A 154 -8.98 0.92 -0.37
CA SER A 154 -9.59 -0.26 -0.98
C SER A 154 -8.97 -0.61 -2.34
N LEU A 155 -8.67 0.38 -3.20
CA LEU A 155 -7.94 0.15 -4.45
C LEU A 155 -6.55 -0.44 -4.20
N CYS A 156 -5.84 0.05 -3.18
CA CYS A 156 -4.56 -0.51 -2.76
C CYS A 156 -4.71 -1.97 -2.34
N ALA A 157 -5.71 -2.30 -1.52
CA ALA A 157 -5.98 -3.67 -1.09
C ALA A 157 -6.33 -4.57 -2.28
N ILE A 158 -7.15 -4.11 -3.22
CA ILE A 158 -7.48 -4.82 -4.46
C ILE A 158 -6.22 -5.06 -5.30
N ALA A 159 -5.37 -4.04 -5.46
CA ALA A 159 -4.11 -4.15 -6.20
C ALA A 159 -3.17 -5.18 -5.58
N ILE A 160 -3.10 -5.27 -4.26
CA ILE A 160 -2.30 -6.27 -3.55
C ILE A 160 -2.91 -7.67 -3.73
N THR A 161 -4.22 -7.83 -3.45
CA THR A 161 -4.87 -9.13 -3.41
C THR A 161 -4.92 -9.84 -4.75
N ARG A 162 -4.88 -9.11 -5.88
CA ARG A 162 -4.79 -9.72 -7.22
C ARG A 162 -3.54 -10.56 -7.46
N HIS A 163 -2.51 -10.43 -6.63
CA HIS A 163 -1.29 -11.23 -6.68
C HIS A 163 -1.37 -12.53 -5.87
N PHE A 164 -2.51 -12.76 -5.21
CA PHE A 164 -2.77 -13.92 -4.40
C PHE A 164 -4.01 -14.66 -4.93
N ASP A 165 -4.14 -15.92 -4.58
CA ASP A 165 -5.34 -16.72 -4.87
C ASP A 165 -6.46 -16.36 -3.88
N VAL A 166 -7.06 -15.19 -4.08
CA VAL A 166 -8.16 -14.67 -3.27
C VAL A 166 -9.43 -14.68 -4.09
N ASP A 167 -10.48 -15.29 -3.55
CA ASP A 167 -11.81 -15.30 -4.14
C ASP A 167 -12.40 -13.89 -4.23
N GLU A 168 -12.94 -13.51 -5.38
CA GLU A 168 -13.45 -12.16 -5.63
C GLU A 168 -14.64 -11.80 -4.72
N GLU A 169 -15.55 -12.75 -4.48
CA GLU A 169 -16.71 -12.49 -3.63
C GLU A 169 -16.30 -12.36 -2.16
N ALA A 170 -15.31 -13.15 -1.71
CA ALA A 170 -14.72 -13.01 -0.38
C ALA A 170 -14.01 -11.65 -0.20
N LEU A 171 -13.34 -11.17 -1.25
CA LEU A 171 -12.72 -9.84 -1.25
C LEU A 171 -13.79 -8.73 -1.14
N LYS A 172 -14.83 -8.78 -1.95
CA LYS A 172 -15.95 -7.82 -1.93
C LYS A 172 -16.60 -7.76 -0.55
N GLU A 173 -16.92 -8.91 0.01
CA GLU A 173 -17.56 -9.00 1.32
C GLU A 173 -16.63 -8.48 2.43
N THR A 174 -15.32 -8.76 2.35
CA THR A 174 -14.35 -8.23 3.29
C THR A 174 -14.26 -6.71 3.22
N LEU A 175 -14.16 -6.15 2.01
CA LEU A 175 -14.09 -4.69 1.80
C LEU A 175 -15.32 -3.97 2.37
N LYS A 176 -16.50 -4.56 2.20
CA LYS A 176 -17.75 -4.03 2.75
C LYS A 176 -17.79 -3.98 4.29
N HIS A 177 -17.04 -4.85 4.96
CA HIS A 177 -17.02 -4.95 6.42
C HIS A 177 -15.83 -4.26 7.09
N VAL A 178 -14.94 -3.60 6.35
CA VAL A 178 -13.86 -2.79 6.92
C VAL A 178 -14.45 -1.65 7.78
N ARG A 179 -13.87 -1.42 8.96
CA ARG A 179 -14.30 -0.42 9.95
C ARG A 179 -13.15 0.51 10.29
#